data_b5db9bd9ff930f93741c12a8128455e9
#
_entry.id   b5db9bd9ff930f93741c12a8128455e9
#
_cell.length_a   1.000
_cell.length_b   1.000
_cell.length_c   1.000
_cell.angle_alpha   90.00
_cell.angle_beta   90.00
_cell.angle_gamma   90.00
#
_symmetry.space_group_name_H-M   'P 1'
#
loop_
_entity.id
_entity.type
_entity.pdbx_description
1 polymer ?
#
loop_
_entity_poly.entity_id
_entity_poly.type
_entity_poly.pdbx_seq_one_letter_code
_entity_poly.pdbx_strand_id
1 'polypeptide(L)'
;EDVSRTTAGITINFPEGISAGAVSHDTLTFVNVATGESVKIPASQTPVLPQGLYNCFYKADVTYQENGDQIEGRLRGASESVKLIGSETSFTMNTHLLIDENDFIIEEIFFTGTLRASNKQYYGDDYVKIYNNTDRILYADGLALVESKFISTEKYDYTPDIREDTMTVHAIY
;
A
#
# COMPACT_ATOMS: atom_id res chain seq x y z
N GLU A 1 23.50 -2.15 -32.25
CA GLU A 1 22.33 -3.03 -32.51
C GLU A 1 21.06 -2.18 -32.29
N ASP A 2 20.13 -2.27 -33.26
CA ASP A 2 18.86 -1.56 -33.18
C ASP A 2 17.97 -2.30 -32.19
N VAL A 3 17.73 -1.67 -31.05
CA VAL A 3 16.93 -2.27 -29.96
C VAL A 3 15.45 -2.14 -30.32
N SER A 4 14.78 -3.25 -30.51
CA SER A 4 13.34 -3.29 -30.80
C SER A 4 12.56 -2.61 -29.64
N ARG A 5 11.63 -1.73 -30.00
CA ARG A 5 10.83 -0.95 -29.06
C ARG A 5 9.35 -1.35 -29.09
N THR A 6 8.67 -1.12 -27.99
CA THR A 6 7.24 -1.39 -27.81
C THR A 6 6.55 -0.13 -27.33
N THR A 7 5.39 0.16 -27.88
CA THR A 7 4.46 1.15 -27.33
C THR A 7 3.64 0.50 -26.23
N ALA A 8 3.62 1.07 -25.04
CA ALA A 8 2.82 0.55 -23.93
C ALA A 8 1.54 1.36 -23.74
N GLY A 9 0.39 0.70 -23.93
CA GLY A 9 -0.93 1.21 -23.61
C GLY A 9 -1.29 0.85 -22.16
N ILE A 10 -1.62 1.85 -21.34
CA ILE A 10 -1.88 1.64 -19.92
C ILE A 10 -3.25 2.17 -19.58
N THR A 11 -4.09 1.30 -19.03
CA THR A 11 -5.37 1.69 -18.43
C THR A 11 -5.18 1.82 -16.92
N ILE A 12 -5.36 3.02 -16.38
CA ILE A 12 -5.31 3.27 -14.94
C ILE A 12 -6.72 3.15 -14.38
N ASN A 13 -6.91 2.20 -13.48
CA ASN A 13 -8.15 2.06 -12.70
C ASN A 13 -8.00 2.81 -11.38
N PHE A 14 -8.86 3.81 -11.19
CA PHE A 14 -8.93 4.57 -9.95
C PHE A 14 -9.84 3.89 -8.92
N PRO A 15 -9.60 4.12 -7.62
CA PRO A 15 -10.53 3.70 -6.56
C PRO A 15 -11.91 4.30 -6.74
N GLU A 16 -12.92 3.67 -6.15
CA GLU A 16 -14.29 4.18 -6.13
C GLU A 16 -14.33 5.61 -5.57
N GLY A 17 -15.12 6.48 -6.19
CA GLY A 17 -15.24 7.88 -5.83
C GLY A 17 -14.15 8.81 -6.38
N ILE A 18 -13.08 8.28 -6.97
CA ILE A 18 -11.99 9.06 -7.57
C ILE A 18 -12.17 9.10 -9.09
N SER A 19 -12.29 10.31 -9.63
CA SER A 19 -12.31 10.54 -11.08
C SER A 19 -10.95 11.00 -11.59
N ALA A 20 -10.69 10.80 -12.88
CA ALA A 20 -9.48 11.29 -13.53
C ALA A 20 -9.28 12.81 -13.38
N GLY A 21 -10.38 13.58 -13.32
CA GLY A 21 -10.34 15.04 -13.13
C GLY A 21 -9.88 15.49 -11.74
N ALA A 22 -9.90 14.59 -10.76
CA ALA A 22 -9.40 14.85 -9.40
C ALA A 22 -7.89 14.62 -9.25
N VAL A 23 -7.22 14.09 -10.30
CA VAL A 23 -5.83 13.65 -10.28
C VAL A 23 -4.92 14.72 -10.87
N SER A 24 -3.77 14.93 -10.23
CA SER A 24 -2.73 15.87 -10.67
C SER A 24 -1.34 15.26 -10.47
N HIS A 25 -0.33 15.84 -11.15
CA HIS A 25 1.07 15.46 -11.05
C HIS A 25 1.33 13.96 -11.27
N ASP A 26 0.53 13.34 -12.13
CA ASP A 26 0.58 11.92 -12.38
C ASP A 26 1.81 11.52 -13.19
N THR A 27 2.46 10.45 -12.75
CA THR A 27 3.68 9.93 -13.37
C THR A 27 3.69 8.41 -13.41
N LEU A 28 4.26 7.89 -14.51
CA LEU A 28 4.59 6.48 -14.69
C LEU A 28 6.09 6.28 -14.59
N THR A 29 6.51 5.25 -13.88
CA THR A 29 7.90 4.82 -13.79
C THR A 29 8.01 3.37 -14.24
N PHE A 30 8.90 3.10 -15.17
CA PHE A 30 9.20 1.76 -15.69
C PHE A 30 10.61 1.39 -15.27
N VAL A 31 10.76 0.27 -14.59
CA VAL A 31 12.06 -0.27 -14.18
C VAL A 31 12.29 -1.57 -14.93
N ASN A 32 13.29 -1.62 -15.80
CA ASN A 32 13.66 -2.84 -16.50
C ASN A 32 14.19 -3.87 -15.49
N VAL A 33 13.59 -5.05 -15.45
CA VAL A 33 13.94 -6.09 -14.47
C VAL A 33 15.34 -6.65 -14.69
N ALA A 34 15.81 -6.70 -15.94
CA ALA A 34 17.11 -7.27 -16.29
C ALA A 34 18.25 -6.28 -16.05
N THR A 35 18.06 -4.99 -16.36
CA THR A 35 19.14 -3.98 -16.31
C THR A 35 19.05 -3.08 -15.08
N GLY A 36 17.87 -2.98 -14.45
CA GLY A 36 17.60 -2.02 -13.38
C GLY A 36 17.43 -0.57 -13.89
N GLU A 37 17.53 -0.33 -15.17
CA GLU A 37 17.32 1.00 -15.75
C GLU A 37 15.89 1.46 -15.53
N SER A 38 15.74 2.74 -15.20
CA SER A 38 14.44 3.34 -14.88
C SER A 38 14.14 4.51 -15.81
N VAL A 39 12.91 4.54 -16.31
CA VAL A 39 12.37 5.64 -17.12
C VAL A 39 11.12 6.18 -16.43
N LYS A 40 11.09 7.49 -16.19
CA LYS A 40 9.95 8.19 -15.60
C LYS A 40 9.37 9.18 -16.60
N ILE A 41 8.06 9.13 -16.82
CA ILE A 41 7.32 9.99 -17.72
C ILE A 41 6.01 10.49 -17.09
N PRO A 42 5.45 11.62 -17.54
CA PRO A 42 4.06 11.98 -17.21
C PRO A 42 3.09 10.88 -17.71
N ALA A 43 2.03 10.62 -16.96
CA ALA A 43 1.05 9.60 -17.36
C ALA A 43 0.26 9.98 -18.62
N SER A 44 0.23 11.25 -18.97
CA SER A 44 -0.33 11.76 -20.23
C SER A 44 0.49 11.40 -21.49
N GLN A 45 1.73 10.96 -21.29
CA GLN A 45 2.63 10.58 -22.39
C GLN A 45 2.54 9.09 -22.65
N THR A 46 2.37 8.69 -23.91
CA THR A 46 2.45 7.30 -24.33
C THR A 46 3.90 6.80 -24.26
N PRO A 47 4.23 5.80 -23.44
CA PRO A 47 5.59 5.29 -23.33
C PRO A 47 5.98 4.44 -24.55
N VAL A 48 7.19 4.68 -25.06
CA VAL A 48 7.83 3.86 -26.09
C VAL A 48 9.17 3.37 -25.55
N LEU A 49 9.23 2.09 -25.16
CA LEU A 49 10.33 1.52 -24.40
C LEU A 49 10.99 0.34 -25.16
N PRO A 50 12.26 0.03 -24.88
CA PRO A 50 12.86 -1.23 -25.34
C PRO A 50 12.00 -2.43 -24.92
N GLN A 51 11.94 -3.45 -25.78
CA GLN A 51 11.27 -4.69 -25.42
C GLN A 51 11.95 -5.34 -24.23
N GLY A 52 11.15 -5.87 -23.29
CA GLY A 52 11.69 -6.46 -22.07
C GLY A 52 10.64 -6.74 -21.01
N LEU A 53 11.12 -7.10 -19.84
CA LEU A 53 10.32 -7.29 -18.63
C LEU A 53 10.48 -6.06 -17.72
N TYR A 54 9.36 -5.50 -17.28
CA TYR A 54 9.35 -4.26 -16.50
C TYR A 54 8.50 -4.37 -15.23
N ASN A 55 8.95 -3.72 -14.17
CA ASN A 55 8.10 -3.34 -13.07
C ASN A 55 7.63 -1.89 -13.32
N CYS A 56 6.33 -1.69 -13.29
CA CYS A 56 5.68 -0.42 -13.63
C CYS A 56 5.02 0.16 -12.39
N PHE A 57 5.23 1.46 -12.15
CA PHE A 57 4.69 2.16 -10.99
C PHE A 57 3.96 3.42 -11.43
N TYR A 58 2.83 3.69 -10.80
CA TYR A 58 2.07 4.92 -10.96
C TYR A 58 2.07 5.71 -9.66
N LYS A 59 2.24 7.02 -9.77
CA LYS A 59 2.12 7.97 -8.66
C LYS A 59 1.37 9.20 -9.12
N ALA A 60 0.46 9.68 -8.29
CA ALA A 60 -0.24 10.93 -8.51
C ALA A 60 -0.67 11.55 -7.18
N ASP A 61 -0.95 12.85 -7.22
CA ASP A 61 -1.71 13.54 -6.17
C ASP A 61 -3.18 13.54 -6.53
N VAL A 62 -4.06 13.52 -5.54
CA VAL A 62 -5.50 13.55 -5.75
C VAL A 62 -6.17 14.49 -4.75
N THR A 63 -7.18 15.23 -5.23
CA THR A 63 -8.03 16.08 -4.41
C THR A 63 -9.49 15.74 -4.72
N TYR A 64 -10.23 15.29 -3.72
CA TYR A 64 -11.62 14.86 -3.89
C TYR A 64 -12.49 15.32 -2.73
N GLN A 65 -13.82 15.16 -2.86
CA GLN A 65 -14.79 15.52 -1.82
C GLN A 65 -15.27 14.27 -1.11
N GLU A 66 -15.23 14.28 0.21
CA GLU A 66 -15.81 13.24 1.04
C GLU A 66 -16.59 13.87 2.20
N ASN A 67 -17.87 13.51 2.33
CA ASN A 67 -18.79 14.04 3.36
C ASN A 67 -18.87 15.58 3.40
N GLY A 68 -18.57 16.27 2.29
CA GLY A 68 -18.58 17.73 2.18
C GLY A 68 -17.22 18.39 2.46
N ASP A 69 -16.24 17.64 2.87
CA ASP A 69 -14.88 18.11 3.09
C ASP A 69 -13.98 17.82 1.87
N GLN A 70 -13.04 18.72 1.60
CA GLN A 70 -12.02 18.51 0.58
C GLN A 70 -10.88 17.70 1.18
N ILE A 71 -10.62 16.53 0.61
CA ILE A 71 -9.57 15.61 1.05
C ILE A 71 -8.44 15.62 0.02
N GLU A 72 -7.23 15.76 0.52
CA GLU A 72 -6.00 15.60 -0.26
C GLU A 72 -5.38 14.22 0.05
N GLY A 73 -4.89 13.57 -0.98
CA GLY A 73 -4.27 12.27 -0.85
C GLY A 73 -3.32 11.97 -2.00
N ARG A 74 -2.79 10.77 -2.01
CA ARG A 74 -1.90 10.28 -3.06
C ARG A 74 -2.44 8.98 -3.63
N LEU A 75 -2.31 8.81 -4.94
CA LEU A 75 -2.57 7.55 -5.60
C LEU A 75 -1.27 6.80 -5.86
N ARG A 76 -1.30 5.49 -5.65
CA ARG A 76 -0.22 4.58 -5.97
C ARG A 76 -0.77 3.38 -6.72
N GLY A 77 -0.02 2.94 -7.72
CA GLY A 77 -0.27 1.70 -8.45
C GLY A 77 1.04 1.00 -8.77
N ALA A 78 0.99 -0.31 -8.86
CA ALA A 78 2.11 -1.12 -9.28
C ALA A 78 1.63 -2.29 -10.15
N SER A 79 2.43 -2.63 -11.15
CA SER A 79 2.28 -3.85 -11.95
C SER A 79 3.66 -4.43 -12.14
N GLU A 80 3.87 -5.62 -11.61
CA GLU A 80 5.15 -6.30 -11.66
C GLU A 80 5.23 -7.25 -12.87
N SER A 81 6.43 -7.44 -13.35
CA SER A 81 6.74 -8.41 -14.40
C SER A 81 5.91 -8.24 -15.69
N VAL A 82 5.64 -6.98 -16.07
CA VAL A 82 4.95 -6.65 -17.31
C VAL A 82 5.87 -6.93 -18.49
N LYS A 83 5.40 -7.78 -19.39
CA LYS A 83 6.15 -8.12 -20.62
C LYS A 83 5.82 -7.11 -21.73
N LEU A 84 6.75 -6.24 -22.06
CA LEU A 84 6.67 -5.34 -23.21
C LEU A 84 7.30 -6.03 -24.41
N ILE A 85 6.46 -6.53 -25.33
CA ILE A 85 6.87 -7.31 -26.51
C ILE A 85 6.07 -6.90 -27.75
N GLY A 86 6.64 -7.13 -28.90
CA GLY A 86 6.01 -6.73 -30.18
C GLY A 86 6.03 -5.22 -30.39
N SER A 87 5.20 -4.71 -31.27
CA SER A 87 5.10 -3.28 -31.59
C SER A 87 4.27 -2.53 -30.53
N GLU A 88 3.32 -3.22 -29.90
CA GLU A 88 2.40 -2.66 -28.91
C GLU A 88 2.06 -3.70 -27.84
N THR A 89 1.95 -3.24 -26.59
CA THR A 89 1.49 -4.03 -25.45
C THR A 89 0.55 -3.19 -24.60
N SER A 90 -0.58 -3.75 -24.18
CA SER A 90 -1.52 -3.05 -23.30
C SER A 90 -1.70 -3.82 -21.99
N PHE A 91 -1.82 -3.09 -20.88
CA PHE A 91 -2.13 -3.65 -19.56
C PHE A 91 -2.90 -2.67 -18.71
N THR A 92 -3.55 -3.22 -17.67
CA THR A 92 -4.31 -2.44 -16.69
C THR A 92 -3.55 -2.37 -15.39
N MET A 93 -3.53 -1.19 -14.77
CA MET A 93 -2.95 -0.95 -13.47
C MET A 93 -4.03 -0.48 -12.50
N ASN A 94 -4.25 -1.21 -11.43
CA ASN A 94 -5.12 -0.79 -10.34
C ASN A 94 -4.35 0.15 -9.41
N THR A 95 -5.02 1.21 -9.00
CA THR A 95 -4.46 2.17 -8.03
C THR A 95 -5.21 2.09 -6.72
N HIS A 96 -4.53 2.51 -5.66
CA HIS A 96 -5.10 2.65 -4.33
C HIS A 96 -4.79 4.04 -3.79
N LEU A 97 -5.72 4.52 -2.98
CA LEU A 97 -5.63 5.80 -2.32
C LEU A 97 -4.76 5.67 -1.07
N LEU A 98 -3.77 6.54 -0.95
CA LEU A 98 -3.08 6.81 0.29
C LEU A 98 -3.58 8.16 0.78
N ILE A 99 -4.37 8.16 1.82
CA ILE A 99 -4.71 9.36 2.55
C ILE A 99 -3.47 9.68 3.37
N ASP A 100 -2.95 10.89 3.21
CA ASP A 100 -1.92 11.41 4.10
C ASP A 100 -2.58 11.71 5.45
N GLU A 101 -2.94 10.67 6.17
CA GLU A 101 -3.19 10.83 7.58
C GLU A 101 -1.85 11.21 8.19
N ASN A 102 -1.75 12.48 8.47
CA ASN A 102 -0.65 13.08 9.20
C ASN A 102 -0.71 12.61 10.64
N ASP A 103 -0.36 11.35 10.89
CA ASP A 103 -0.57 10.70 12.15
C ASP A 103 0.61 9.78 12.52
N PHE A 104 0.49 9.13 13.64
CA PHE A 104 1.41 8.09 14.06
C PHE A 104 1.26 6.84 13.19
N ILE A 105 2.39 6.22 12.87
CA ILE A 105 2.43 4.89 12.24
C ILE A 105 3.18 3.91 13.14
N ILE A 106 2.84 2.62 13.04
CA ILE A 106 3.67 1.57 13.63
C ILE A 106 4.87 1.37 12.71
N GLU A 107 6.07 1.71 13.19
CA GLU A 107 7.31 1.56 12.45
C GLU A 107 7.89 0.16 12.61
N GLU A 108 7.78 -0.41 13.81
CA GLU A 108 8.36 -1.70 14.12
C GLU A 108 7.57 -2.41 15.21
N ILE A 109 7.39 -3.70 15.05
CA ILE A 109 6.93 -4.62 16.11
C ILE A 109 8.03 -5.63 16.32
N PHE A 110 8.57 -5.70 17.52
CA PHE A 110 9.62 -6.63 17.89
C PHE A 110 9.14 -7.63 18.94
N PHE A 111 9.53 -8.87 18.75
CA PHE A 111 9.37 -9.93 19.73
C PHE A 111 10.56 -10.87 19.63
N THR A 112 11.13 -11.28 20.79
CA THR A 112 12.40 -11.99 20.83
C THR A 112 12.35 -13.40 20.25
N GLY A 113 11.23 -14.07 20.31
CA GLY A 113 11.10 -15.47 19.94
C GLY A 113 11.97 -16.44 20.77
N THR A 114 12.67 -15.95 21.81
CA THR A 114 13.50 -16.78 22.70
C THR A 114 12.66 -17.67 23.58
N LEU A 115 13.23 -18.81 23.97
CA LEU A 115 12.59 -19.74 24.90
C LEU A 115 13.17 -19.56 26.31
N ARG A 116 12.31 -19.65 27.31
CA ARG A 116 12.72 -19.76 28.73
C ARG A 116 13.38 -21.13 28.97
N ALA A 117 14.10 -21.28 30.08
CA ALA A 117 14.66 -22.56 30.51
C ALA A 117 13.60 -23.70 30.61
N SER A 118 12.32 -23.34 30.77
CA SER A 118 11.17 -24.27 30.75
C SER A 118 10.67 -24.62 29.35
N ASN A 119 11.37 -24.25 28.29
CA ASN A 119 11.01 -24.43 26.87
C ASN A 119 9.70 -23.73 26.47
N LYS A 120 9.25 -22.75 27.26
CA LYS A 120 8.12 -21.87 26.94
C LYS A 120 8.62 -20.57 26.33
N GLN A 121 7.88 -20.01 25.40
CA GLN A 121 8.22 -18.73 24.79
C GLN A 121 8.35 -17.63 25.87
N TYR A 122 9.36 -16.80 25.70
CA TYR A 122 9.58 -15.62 26.54
C TYR A 122 8.89 -14.42 25.88
N TYR A 123 8.07 -13.70 26.65
CA TYR A 123 7.31 -12.54 26.16
C TYR A 123 7.75 -11.22 26.84
N GLY A 124 8.92 -11.21 27.47
CA GLY A 124 9.34 -10.10 28.30
C GLY A 124 10.10 -8.97 27.59
N ASP A 125 10.49 -9.18 26.34
CA ASP A 125 11.27 -8.21 25.57
C ASP A 125 10.57 -7.86 24.25
N ASP A 126 9.27 -7.61 24.35
CA ASP A 126 8.47 -7.22 23.19
C ASP A 126 8.28 -5.71 23.21
N TYR A 127 8.31 -5.08 22.04
CA TYR A 127 7.97 -3.68 21.91
C TYR A 127 7.28 -3.35 20.59
N VAL A 128 6.52 -2.26 20.61
CA VAL A 128 5.98 -1.62 19.42
C VAL A 128 6.60 -0.24 19.33
N LYS A 129 7.24 0.07 18.21
CA LYS A 129 7.81 1.38 17.92
C LYS A 129 6.83 2.17 17.08
N ILE A 130 6.44 3.33 17.58
CA ILE A 130 5.54 4.26 16.93
C ILE A 130 6.36 5.42 16.40
N TYR A 131 6.13 5.78 15.14
CA TYR A 131 6.80 6.87 14.45
C TYR A 131 5.82 7.98 14.11
N ASN A 132 6.24 9.23 14.35
CA ASN A 132 5.52 10.41 13.87
C ASN A 132 5.80 10.59 12.37
N ASN A 133 4.84 10.24 11.54
CA ASN A 133 4.95 10.31 10.07
C ASN A 133 4.66 11.73 9.52
N THR A 134 4.80 12.75 10.34
CA THR A 134 4.55 14.14 9.96
C THR A 134 5.80 14.99 10.16
N ASP A 135 5.78 16.19 9.63
CA ASP A 135 6.79 17.24 9.83
C ASP A 135 6.48 18.19 11.01
N ARG A 136 5.42 17.85 11.79
CA ARG A 136 4.94 18.62 12.95
C ARG A 136 5.00 17.80 14.23
N ILE A 137 4.90 18.48 15.36
CA ILE A 137 4.77 17.83 16.66
C ILE A 137 3.37 17.21 16.77
N LEU A 138 3.31 15.91 17.05
CA LEU A 138 2.09 15.20 17.41
C LEU A 138 2.13 14.88 18.90
N TYR A 139 0.97 14.97 19.55
CA TYR A 139 0.79 14.58 20.93
C TYR A 139 0.21 13.17 21.00
N ALA A 140 0.83 12.33 21.80
CA ALA A 140 0.40 10.91 21.96
C ALA A 140 -0.68 10.74 23.06
N ASP A 141 -1.25 11.84 23.56
CA ASP A 141 -2.36 11.80 24.51
C ASP A 141 -3.60 11.18 23.86
N GLY A 142 -4.18 10.18 24.50
CA GLY A 142 -5.29 9.40 23.92
C GLY A 142 -4.87 8.21 23.05
N LEU A 143 -3.56 8.06 22.76
CA LEU A 143 -3.07 6.87 22.08
C LEU A 143 -3.12 5.66 23.02
N ALA A 144 -3.69 4.56 22.54
CA ALA A 144 -3.74 3.31 23.28
C ALA A 144 -3.17 2.17 22.44
N LEU A 145 -2.29 1.38 23.03
CA LEU A 145 -1.88 0.09 22.47
C LEU A 145 -2.74 -0.99 23.10
N VAL A 146 -3.45 -1.74 22.28
CA VAL A 146 -4.34 -2.81 22.73
C VAL A 146 -3.83 -4.14 22.22
N GLU A 147 -3.56 -5.07 23.12
CA GLU A 147 -3.25 -6.45 22.81
C GLU A 147 -4.52 -7.30 22.92
N SER A 148 -4.84 -8.01 21.86
CA SER A 148 -5.97 -8.95 21.85
C SER A 148 -5.56 -10.30 22.43
N LYS A 149 -6.44 -10.92 23.22
CA LYS A 149 -6.29 -12.34 23.61
C LYS A 149 -6.62 -13.32 22.49
N PHE A 150 -6.94 -12.82 21.34
CA PHE A 150 -7.26 -13.60 20.16
C PHE A 150 -6.02 -14.34 19.64
N ILE A 151 -6.15 -15.66 19.47
CA ILE A 151 -5.11 -16.52 18.91
C ILE A 151 -5.57 -16.94 17.50
N SER A 152 -4.87 -16.50 16.47
CA SER A 152 -5.25 -16.72 15.07
C SER A 152 -5.29 -18.20 14.63
N THR A 153 -4.69 -19.09 15.41
CA THR A 153 -4.69 -20.56 15.15
C THR A 153 -5.87 -21.27 15.78
N GLU A 154 -6.68 -20.60 16.59
CA GLU A 154 -7.82 -21.17 17.27
C GLU A 154 -9.12 -20.58 16.71
N LYS A 155 -10.13 -21.45 16.55
CA LYS A 155 -11.48 -21.01 16.23
C LYS A 155 -12.22 -20.65 17.50
N TYR A 156 -12.67 -19.40 17.58
CA TYR A 156 -13.54 -18.96 18.66
C TYR A 156 -14.99 -18.92 18.17
N ASP A 157 -15.87 -19.57 18.93
CA ASP A 157 -17.31 -19.55 18.68
C ASP A 157 -17.95 -18.85 19.88
N TYR A 158 -18.43 -17.64 19.66
CA TYR A 158 -19.04 -16.82 20.68
C TYR A 158 -20.56 -16.83 20.54
N THR A 159 -21.24 -17.21 21.60
CA THR A 159 -22.71 -17.19 21.65
C THR A 159 -23.17 -16.44 22.89
N PRO A 160 -23.86 -15.30 22.76
CA PRO A 160 -24.19 -14.58 21.51
C PRO A 160 -22.95 -13.91 20.88
N ASP A 161 -22.96 -13.79 19.57
CA ASP A 161 -21.90 -13.15 18.79
C ASP A 161 -21.73 -11.65 19.11
N ILE A 162 -22.80 -11.03 19.57
CA ILE A 162 -22.82 -9.63 20.00
C ILE A 162 -23.30 -9.58 21.44
N ARG A 163 -22.53 -8.95 22.30
CA ARG A 163 -22.91 -8.60 23.66
C ARG A 163 -23.08 -7.09 23.75
N GLU A 164 -24.00 -6.63 24.60
CA GLU A 164 -24.05 -5.23 25.00
C GLU A 164 -22.65 -4.82 25.48
N ASP A 165 -22.12 -3.71 24.99
CA ASP A 165 -20.82 -3.15 25.31
C ASP A 165 -19.59 -3.94 24.82
N THR A 166 -19.75 -4.95 23.98
CA THR A 166 -18.60 -5.67 23.41
C THR A 166 -18.72 -5.84 21.90
N MET A 167 -17.59 -5.65 21.22
CA MET A 167 -17.46 -6.00 19.81
C MET A 167 -16.89 -7.42 19.71
N THR A 168 -17.63 -8.34 19.08
CA THR A 168 -17.14 -9.69 18.83
C THR A 168 -16.29 -9.66 17.56
N VAL A 169 -15.05 -10.09 17.69
CA VAL A 169 -14.17 -10.26 16.53
C VAL A 169 -14.27 -11.68 16.06
N HIS A 170 -14.79 -11.89 14.85
CA HIS A 170 -14.77 -13.21 14.21
C HIS A 170 -13.35 -13.49 13.68
N ALA A 171 -12.90 -14.73 13.85
CA ALA A 171 -11.65 -15.15 13.23
C ALA A 171 -11.81 -15.12 11.70
N ILE A 172 -10.96 -14.34 11.05
CA ILE A 172 -10.84 -14.33 9.60
C ILE A 172 -9.82 -15.43 9.24
N TYR A 173 -10.22 -16.37 8.42
CA TYR A 173 -9.37 -17.46 7.92
C TYR A 173 -8.65 -17.04 6.65
#